data_8f3230530034616a84bf8d525de00012
#
_entry.id   8f3230530034616a84bf8d525de00012
#
_cell.length_a   1.000
_cell.length_b   1.000
_cell.length_c   1.000
_cell.angle_alpha   90.00
_cell.angle_beta   90.00
_cell.angle_gamma   90.00
#
_symmetry.space_group_name_H-M   'P 1'
#
loop_
_entity.id
_entity.type
_entity.pdbx_description
1 polymer ?
#
loop_
_entity_poly.entity_id
_entity_poly.type
_entity_poly.pdbx_seq_one_letter_code
_entity_poly.pdbx_strand_id
1 'polypeptide(L)'
;MKTYTVHQDYIAKENSIIDVIHLDDFVDAQKYRIENASINTGGWQSWNPCTEVFPGKKQLPLTCFGIKQWNAYLVFPQSKYKPSKNIVLGQFITYLRWDDFYLVFASVGNVNGTLPPVQFIFNRKENSVSIEICDKGNEWKAGDITGKIEIYTAESYFEARDKLLAVFGNQHFESVAHLGNNPGGWESWYNHYANINQQLVTEDLENLIKTENIINNGNYSSKIFQIDDGWEKALGDWQIREDRFPDGFTDITAKIEKENYIPGLWIAPFIIDSRSETATAHPEWLLRDEKGELVPAGYNPLWGKDGTFYCLDLSRDEVISHLDNIIDTAINTWGFRYLKLDFLYAGMLFGDYNQKTASYKIYSRAIKTLTSRTVTKTGLPVAYLGCGVPFELSFKSMPLSRIGCDTYEKWTNPLLRFIRWNGRNEAYLNVKDTLGHAMWDGIIFKNDPDVVFIREENCTLTDEQKYLIAGVGELFGSQFMYSDDPGKAGESEKMMTEKILSFAEKYKNEEFGITQVSEDFYKIYSKSGKYNGSIDLGKNPMLIIDEVK
;
A
#
# COMPACT_ATOMS: atom_id res chain seq x y z
N MET A 1 18.82 5.12 20.60
CA MET A 1 18.82 5.06 19.12
C MET A 1 20.25 4.99 18.65
N LYS A 2 20.59 4.04 17.80
CA LYS A 2 21.90 3.93 17.15
C LYS A 2 21.70 3.81 15.64
N THR A 3 22.48 4.57 14.86
CA THR A 3 22.53 4.43 13.41
C THR A 3 23.52 3.32 13.05
N TYR A 4 23.03 2.33 12.33
CA TYR A 4 23.86 1.27 11.77
C TYR A 4 24.10 1.56 10.29
N THR A 5 25.35 1.71 9.90
CA THR A 5 25.72 1.96 8.50
C THR A 5 26.18 0.65 7.88
N VAL A 6 25.49 0.20 6.85
CA VAL A 6 25.83 -1.00 6.10
C VAL A 6 26.87 -0.65 5.08
N HIS A 7 28.06 -1.25 5.19
CA HIS A 7 29.15 -1.10 4.23
C HIS A 7 29.29 -2.40 3.42
N GLN A 8 29.57 -2.27 2.15
CA GLN A 8 29.89 -3.41 1.33
C GLN A 8 31.41 -3.62 1.30
N ASP A 9 31.86 -4.74 1.86
CA ASP A 9 33.26 -5.13 1.87
C ASP A 9 33.67 -5.94 0.63
N TYR A 10 32.69 -6.33 -0.19
CA TYR A 10 32.88 -7.15 -1.38
C TYR A 10 32.20 -6.52 -2.59
N ILE A 11 32.78 -6.74 -3.78
CA ILE A 11 32.06 -6.56 -5.04
C ILE A 11 30.97 -7.64 -5.08
N ALA A 12 29.73 -7.25 -4.82
CA ALA A 12 28.63 -8.19 -4.73
C ALA A 12 28.37 -8.81 -6.11
N LYS A 13 28.64 -10.07 -6.22
CA LYS A 13 28.03 -10.92 -7.24
C LYS A 13 26.73 -11.43 -6.64
N GLU A 14 25.61 -10.83 -7.03
CA GLU A 14 24.25 -11.28 -6.77
C GLU A 14 23.87 -11.48 -5.29
N ASN A 15 23.05 -10.60 -4.74
CA ASN A 15 22.31 -10.72 -3.48
C ASN A 15 23.03 -11.53 -2.38
N SER A 16 24.19 -11.11 -1.96
CA SER A 16 24.88 -11.70 -0.82
C SER A 16 24.41 -11.05 0.48
N ILE A 17 24.41 -11.81 1.57
CA ILE A 17 24.33 -11.22 2.91
C ILE A 17 25.49 -10.23 3.00
N ILE A 18 25.17 -8.98 3.31
CA ILE A 18 26.16 -7.91 3.34
C ILE A 18 26.71 -7.78 4.74
N ASP A 19 25.84 -7.97 5.75
CA ASP A 19 26.23 -7.78 7.13
C ASP A 19 25.34 -8.53 8.11
N VAL A 20 25.83 -8.68 9.36
CA VAL A 20 25.11 -9.30 10.47
C VAL A 20 25.07 -8.30 11.63
N ILE A 21 23.87 -7.98 12.07
CA ILE A 21 23.62 -7.15 13.25
C ILE A 21 23.68 -8.05 14.49
N HIS A 22 24.57 -7.75 15.40
CA HIS A 22 24.69 -8.44 16.68
C HIS A 22 23.70 -7.84 17.68
N LEU A 23 22.78 -8.66 18.20
CA LEU A 23 21.75 -8.20 19.13
C LEU A 23 22.32 -7.66 20.44
N ASP A 24 23.46 -8.17 20.90
CA ASP A 24 24.13 -7.73 22.13
C ASP A 24 24.55 -6.25 22.08
N ASP A 25 24.63 -5.65 20.89
CA ASP A 25 24.90 -4.23 20.74
C ASP A 25 23.71 -3.35 21.15
N PHE A 26 22.50 -3.91 21.26
CA PHE A 26 21.25 -3.17 21.48
C PHE A 26 20.46 -3.63 22.69
N VAL A 27 20.47 -4.94 22.98
CA VAL A 27 19.73 -5.58 24.08
C VAL A 27 20.58 -6.68 24.72
N ASP A 28 20.22 -7.08 25.92
CA ASP A 28 20.74 -8.33 26.51
C ASP A 28 20.22 -9.54 25.72
N ALA A 29 21.03 -10.05 24.79
CA ALA A 29 20.65 -11.13 23.87
C ALA A 29 20.47 -12.49 24.58
N GLN A 30 20.83 -12.63 25.86
CA GLN A 30 20.48 -13.82 26.66
C GLN A 30 19.03 -13.72 27.16
N LYS A 31 18.58 -12.53 27.53
CA LYS A 31 17.21 -12.25 27.96
C LYS A 31 16.25 -12.15 26.78
N TYR A 32 16.64 -11.43 25.72
CA TYR A 32 15.80 -11.07 24.57
C TYR A 32 16.19 -11.90 23.33
N ARG A 33 15.82 -13.19 23.34
CA ARG A 33 16.12 -14.10 22.22
C ARG A 33 15.08 -13.99 21.12
N ILE A 34 15.53 -14.03 19.86
CA ILE A 34 14.65 -13.97 18.67
C ILE A 34 13.64 -15.12 18.64
N GLU A 35 14.01 -16.29 19.16
CA GLU A 35 13.10 -17.45 19.21
C GLU A 35 11.84 -17.19 20.04
N ASN A 36 11.93 -16.28 21.04
CA ASN A 36 10.84 -15.89 21.93
C ASN A 36 10.13 -14.60 21.50
N ALA A 37 10.61 -13.93 20.43
CA ALA A 37 10.03 -12.70 19.92
C ALA A 37 8.88 -12.96 18.96
N SER A 38 7.85 -12.13 19.01
CA SER A 38 6.99 -11.84 17.87
C SER A 38 7.73 -10.93 16.90
N ILE A 39 7.70 -11.24 15.61
CA ILE A 39 8.47 -10.55 14.58
C ILE A 39 7.50 -9.92 13.57
N ASN A 40 7.45 -8.58 13.52
CA ASN A 40 6.69 -7.89 12.48
C ASN A 40 7.39 -8.02 11.14
N THR A 41 6.65 -8.24 10.05
CA THR A 41 7.23 -8.47 8.72
C THR A 41 7.42 -7.19 7.91
N GLY A 42 6.79 -6.08 8.28
CA GLY A 42 6.83 -4.81 7.57
C GLY A 42 6.23 -4.85 6.16
N GLY A 43 6.79 -5.66 5.29
CA GLY A 43 6.43 -5.73 3.87
C GLY A 43 7.23 -4.76 3.01
N TRP A 44 7.49 -5.13 1.76
CA TRP A 44 8.23 -4.27 0.84
C TRP A 44 7.35 -3.40 -0.05
N GLN A 45 6.08 -3.79 -0.20
CA GLN A 45 5.09 -3.06 -1.00
C GLN A 45 3.66 -3.28 -0.47
N SER A 46 2.70 -2.46 -0.92
CA SER A 46 1.33 -2.35 -0.40
C SER A 46 0.60 -3.69 -0.18
N TRP A 47 0.78 -4.66 -1.06
CA TRP A 47 0.05 -5.93 -1.02
C TRP A 47 0.80 -7.06 -0.30
N ASN A 48 1.96 -6.76 0.29
CA ASN A 48 2.63 -7.72 1.15
C ASN A 48 1.94 -7.76 2.52
N PRO A 49 1.61 -8.97 3.00
CA PRO A 49 1.08 -9.10 4.35
C PRO A 49 2.03 -8.53 5.41
N CYS A 50 1.52 -7.62 6.22
CA CYS A 50 2.20 -7.09 7.38
C CYS A 50 1.56 -7.65 8.65
N THR A 51 2.24 -8.59 9.31
CA THR A 51 1.74 -9.23 10.52
C THR A 51 2.89 -9.61 11.43
N GLU A 52 2.59 -9.90 12.70
CA GLU A 52 3.56 -10.53 13.60
C GLU A 52 3.62 -12.05 13.41
N VAL A 53 4.83 -12.55 13.24
CA VAL A 53 5.13 -13.98 13.22
C VAL A 53 5.52 -14.43 14.64
N PHE A 54 4.62 -15.10 15.32
CA PHE A 54 4.77 -15.51 16.71
C PHE A 54 5.89 -16.55 16.94
N PRO A 55 6.40 -16.70 18.18
CA PRO A 55 7.33 -17.75 18.56
C PRO A 55 6.86 -19.13 18.10
N GLY A 56 7.77 -19.89 17.48
CA GLY A 56 7.48 -21.23 16.99
C GLY A 56 6.58 -21.30 15.73
N LYS A 57 6.02 -20.19 15.27
CA LYS A 57 5.23 -20.13 14.02
C LYS A 57 6.14 -19.88 12.82
N LYS A 58 5.65 -20.26 11.64
CA LYS A 58 6.30 -20.00 10.35
C LYS A 58 5.60 -18.84 9.69
N GLN A 59 6.37 -17.88 9.15
CA GLN A 59 5.83 -16.87 8.22
C GLN A 59 5.19 -17.59 7.04
N LEU A 60 3.97 -17.19 6.68
CA LEU A 60 3.28 -17.79 5.55
C LEU A 60 4.04 -17.53 4.26
N PRO A 61 4.10 -18.51 3.33
CA PRO A 61 4.74 -18.29 2.05
C PRO A 61 4.00 -17.21 1.27
N LEU A 62 4.76 -16.31 0.65
CA LEU A 62 4.21 -15.25 -0.17
C LEU A 62 3.75 -15.76 -1.56
N THR A 63 4.20 -16.94 -1.98
CA THR A 63 3.93 -17.50 -3.31
C THR A 63 3.05 -18.74 -3.24
N CYS A 64 2.14 -18.88 -4.21
CA CYS A 64 1.33 -20.07 -4.42
C CYS A 64 1.98 -21.03 -5.43
N PHE A 65 1.66 -22.32 -5.34
CA PHE A 65 2.15 -23.34 -6.26
C PHE A 65 1.70 -23.05 -7.71
N GLY A 66 2.66 -23.05 -8.64
CA GLY A 66 2.41 -23.26 -10.07
C GLY A 66 2.18 -22.00 -10.92
N ILE A 67 1.93 -20.81 -10.36
CA ILE A 67 1.61 -19.62 -11.15
C ILE A 67 2.59 -18.51 -10.83
N LYS A 68 3.77 -18.54 -11.47
CA LYS A 68 4.83 -17.55 -11.24
C LYS A 68 4.39 -16.11 -11.53
N GLN A 69 3.55 -15.90 -12.55
CA GLN A 69 3.08 -14.59 -12.96
C GLN A 69 2.18 -13.93 -11.90
N TRP A 70 1.42 -14.71 -11.13
CA TRP A 70 0.51 -14.19 -10.11
C TRP A 70 1.19 -13.76 -8.81
N ASN A 71 2.47 -14.08 -8.65
CA ASN A 71 3.19 -13.90 -7.40
C ASN A 71 4.43 -13.01 -7.53
N ALA A 72 4.68 -12.47 -8.73
CA ALA A 72 5.88 -11.67 -9.00
C ALA A 72 5.99 -10.47 -8.04
N TYR A 73 4.87 -9.85 -7.71
CA TYR A 73 4.80 -8.69 -6.84
C TYR A 73 4.96 -8.98 -5.34
N LEU A 74 4.75 -10.23 -4.90
CA LEU A 74 4.80 -10.58 -3.47
C LEU A 74 6.21 -10.81 -2.94
N VAL A 75 7.15 -11.13 -3.81
CA VAL A 75 8.52 -11.48 -3.43
C VAL A 75 9.39 -10.25 -3.48
N PHE A 76 10.12 -9.99 -2.39
CA PHE A 76 11.14 -8.94 -2.38
C PHE A 76 12.12 -9.21 -3.53
N PRO A 77 12.38 -8.21 -4.37
CA PRO A 77 13.20 -8.42 -5.55
C PRO A 77 14.53 -9.07 -5.20
N GLN A 78 14.83 -10.19 -5.89
CA GLN A 78 16.08 -10.98 -5.78
C GLN A 78 16.36 -11.68 -4.44
N SER A 79 15.44 -11.73 -3.49
CA SER A 79 15.70 -12.45 -2.25
C SER A 79 16.04 -13.94 -2.50
N LYS A 80 17.15 -14.38 -1.93
CA LYS A 80 17.56 -15.79 -1.90
C LYS A 80 16.93 -16.55 -0.75
N TYR A 81 16.44 -15.81 0.24
CA TYR A 81 15.90 -16.39 1.45
C TYR A 81 14.43 -16.73 1.31
N LYS A 82 14.05 -17.84 1.93
CA LYS A 82 12.66 -18.28 2.00
C LYS A 82 12.25 -18.38 3.46
N PRO A 83 11.07 -17.93 3.82
CA PRO A 83 10.54 -18.11 5.17
C PRO A 83 10.54 -19.58 5.57
N SER A 84 10.97 -19.84 6.80
CA SER A 84 10.97 -21.16 7.41
C SER A 84 10.56 -21.05 8.89
N LYS A 85 10.52 -22.15 9.61
CA LYS A 85 10.28 -22.12 11.06
C LYS A 85 11.33 -21.27 11.81
N ASN A 86 12.57 -21.26 11.30
CA ASN A 86 13.69 -20.55 11.92
C ASN A 86 14.02 -19.21 11.24
N ILE A 87 13.53 -18.98 10.03
CA ILE A 87 13.83 -17.76 9.25
C ILE A 87 12.54 -16.99 9.06
N VAL A 88 12.54 -15.74 9.52
CA VAL A 88 11.49 -14.75 9.27
C VAL A 88 12.12 -13.58 8.51
N LEU A 89 11.41 -13.08 7.50
CA LEU A 89 11.86 -11.99 6.65
C LEU A 89 11.06 -10.74 7.00
N GLY A 90 11.76 -9.63 7.23
CA GLY A 90 11.17 -8.31 7.45
C GLY A 90 11.74 -7.31 6.44
N GLN A 91 10.98 -6.30 6.06
CA GLN A 91 11.40 -5.28 5.10
C GLN A 91 11.08 -3.89 5.63
N PHE A 92 11.83 -2.89 5.17
CA PHE A 92 11.68 -1.48 5.42
C PHE A 92 11.67 -1.11 6.91
N ILE A 93 10.55 -1.26 7.59
CA ILE A 93 10.41 -1.04 9.03
C ILE A 93 9.86 -2.31 9.64
N THR A 94 10.59 -2.91 10.53
CA THR A 94 10.26 -4.17 11.19
C THR A 94 10.68 -4.11 12.65
N TYR A 95 10.15 -5.01 13.47
CA TYR A 95 10.53 -5.07 14.88
C TYR A 95 10.48 -6.49 15.44
N LEU A 96 11.28 -6.68 16.48
CA LEU A 96 11.15 -7.78 17.43
C LEU A 96 10.38 -7.26 18.64
N ARG A 97 9.38 -8.00 19.11
CA ARG A 97 8.60 -7.66 20.29
C ARG A 97 8.56 -8.80 21.30
N TRP A 98 8.89 -8.46 22.54
CA TRP A 98 8.76 -9.32 23.72
C TRP A 98 7.81 -8.62 24.69
N ASP A 99 6.59 -9.12 24.85
CA ASP A 99 5.50 -8.44 25.55
C ASP A 99 5.31 -7.00 25.02
N ASP A 100 5.56 -5.96 25.82
CA ASP A 100 5.48 -4.56 25.43
C ASP A 100 6.84 -3.94 25.07
N PHE A 101 7.92 -4.70 25.11
CA PHE A 101 9.26 -4.26 24.76
C PHE A 101 9.57 -4.49 23.30
N TYR A 102 10.02 -3.47 22.60
CA TYR A 102 10.30 -3.45 21.16
C TYR A 102 11.78 -3.24 20.87
N LEU A 103 12.31 -3.94 19.89
CA LEU A 103 13.55 -3.61 19.19
C LEU A 103 13.20 -3.36 17.72
N VAL A 104 13.23 -2.10 17.32
CA VAL A 104 12.80 -1.66 15.98
C VAL A 104 14.01 -1.50 15.07
N PHE A 105 13.86 -1.93 13.83
CA PHE A 105 14.81 -1.77 12.73
C PHE A 105 14.11 -0.97 11.63
N ALA A 106 14.61 0.24 11.36
CA ALA A 106 14.04 1.15 10.36
C ALA A 106 15.11 1.46 9.31
N SER A 107 14.89 1.02 8.07
CA SER A 107 15.76 1.38 6.96
C SER A 107 15.51 2.84 6.57
N VAL A 108 16.53 3.68 6.70
CA VAL A 108 16.48 5.11 6.35
C VAL A 108 17.38 5.43 5.16
N GLY A 109 18.00 4.41 4.58
CA GLY A 109 18.95 4.56 3.49
C GLY A 109 18.39 5.22 2.25
N ASN A 110 17.11 5.00 1.98
CA ASN A 110 16.44 5.52 0.79
C ASN A 110 15.67 6.83 1.02
N VAL A 111 15.85 7.47 2.14
CA VAL A 111 15.21 8.78 2.44
C VAL A 111 15.40 9.80 1.30
N ASN A 112 16.46 9.63 0.50
CA ASN A 112 16.73 10.44 -0.70
C ASN A 112 16.67 9.64 -2.02
N GLY A 113 16.22 8.37 -1.99
CA GLY A 113 16.19 7.50 -3.18
C GLY A 113 17.56 7.09 -3.72
N THR A 114 18.62 7.17 -2.89
CA THR A 114 20.00 6.95 -3.35
C THR A 114 20.58 5.59 -2.97
N LEU A 115 19.94 4.88 -2.04
CA LEU A 115 20.40 3.57 -1.55
C LEU A 115 19.35 2.48 -1.83
N PRO A 116 19.79 1.23 -2.01
CA PRO A 116 18.87 0.12 -2.30
C PRO A 116 17.99 -0.25 -1.10
N PRO A 117 16.80 -0.83 -1.37
CA PRO A 117 15.95 -1.36 -0.32
C PRO A 117 16.62 -2.47 0.48
N VAL A 118 16.25 -2.57 1.75
CA VAL A 118 16.84 -3.51 2.71
C VAL A 118 15.83 -4.57 3.13
N GLN A 119 16.27 -5.84 3.15
CA GLN A 119 15.57 -6.95 3.78
C GLN A 119 16.32 -7.43 5.01
N PHE A 120 15.61 -7.60 6.11
CA PHE A 120 16.12 -8.19 7.35
C PHE A 120 15.80 -9.69 7.37
N ILE A 121 16.79 -10.49 7.76
CA ILE A 121 16.67 -11.94 7.89
C ILE A 121 16.86 -12.30 9.35
N PHE A 122 15.76 -12.54 10.05
CA PHE A 122 15.76 -12.93 11.46
C PHE A 122 15.95 -14.45 11.57
N ASN A 123 17.10 -14.86 12.13
CA ASN A 123 17.39 -16.27 12.35
C ASN A 123 17.16 -16.62 13.83
N ARG A 124 16.07 -17.30 14.12
CA ARG A 124 15.69 -17.70 15.47
C ARG A 124 16.66 -18.71 16.10
N LYS A 125 17.21 -19.62 15.29
CA LYS A 125 18.13 -20.66 15.79
C LYS A 125 19.48 -20.06 16.18
N GLU A 126 20.01 -19.17 15.35
CA GLU A 126 21.33 -18.55 15.53
C GLU A 126 21.28 -17.28 16.37
N ASN A 127 20.06 -16.82 16.73
CA ASN A 127 19.83 -15.57 17.45
C ASN A 127 20.50 -14.36 16.78
N SER A 128 20.41 -14.27 15.44
CA SER A 128 21.09 -13.26 14.63
C SER A 128 20.13 -12.58 13.65
N VAL A 129 20.44 -11.35 13.28
CA VAL A 129 19.77 -10.60 12.21
C VAL A 129 20.77 -10.33 11.11
N SER A 130 20.49 -10.80 9.91
CA SER A 130 21.30 -10.53 8.73
C SER A 130 20.59 -9.57 7.80
N ILE A 131 21.34 -8.85 6.97
CA ILE A 131 20.84 -7.87 6.02
C ILE A 131 21.09 -8.33 4.60
N GLU A 132 20.07 -8.26 3.76
CA GLU A 132 20.13 -8.46 2.32
C GLU A 132 19.66 -7.17 1.64
N ILE A 133 20.34 -6.72 0.60
CA ILE A 133 19.94 -5.53 -0.17
C ILE A 133 19.54 -5.89 -1.60
N CYS A 134 18.69 -5.05 -2.20
CA CYS A 134 18.31 -5.13 -3.60
C CYS A 134 19.28 -4.27 -4.45
N ASP A 135 20.38 -4.85 -4.94
CA ASP A 135 21.46 -4.10 -5.60
C ASP A 135 21.80 -4.52 -7.04
N LYS A 136 20.99 -5.37 -7.68
CA LYS A 136 21.25 -5.82 -9.06
C LYS A 136 21.38 -4.63 -10.02
N GLY A 137 22.42 -4.68 -10.83
CA GLY A 137 22.74 -3.62 -11.79
C GLY A 137 23.60 -2.48 -11.23
N ASN A 138 24.00 -2.54 -9.96
CA ASN A 138 24.93 -1.59 -9.36
C ASN A 138 26.36 -2.08 -9.39
N GLU A 139 27.31 -1.16 -9.62
CA GLU A 139 28.74 -1.39 -9.39
C GLU A 139 29.11 -0.82 -8.02
N TRP A 140 29.29 -1.70 -7.04
CA TRP A 140 29.75 -1.33 -5.71
C TRP A 140 31.25 -1.48 -5.57
N LYS A 141 31.88 -0.57 -4.82
CA LYS A 141 33.27 -0.69 -4.38
C LYS A 141 33.30 -1.08 -2.91
N ALA A 142 34.38 -1.75 -2.49
CA ALA A 142 34.58 -2.05 -1.07
C ALA A 142 34.49 -0.76 -0.23
N GLY A 143 33.74 -0.78 0.85
CA GLY A 143 33.50 0.37 1.73
C GLY A 143 32.41 1.34 1.29
N ASP A 144 31.76 1.13 0.12
CA ASP A 144 30.60 1.93 -0.27
C ASP A 144 29.45 1.73 0.72
N ILE A 145 28.73 2.81 1.02
CA ILE A 145 27.54 2.75 1.86
C ILE A 145 26.39 2.16 1.04
N THR A 146 25.89 1.01 1.47
CA THR A 146 24.80 0.28 0.81
C THR A 146 23.45 0.42 1.52
N GLY A 147 23.46 0.91 2.76
CA GLY A 147 22.24 1.16 3.54
C GLY A 147 22.54 1.89 4.83
N LYS A 148 21.49 2.52 5.38
CA LYS A 148 21.49 3.06 6.73
C LYS A 148 20.26 2.55 7.44
N ILE A 149 20.43 2.08 8.65
CA ILE A 149 19.39 1.51 9.50
C ILE A 149 19.44 2.19 10.85
N GLU A 150 18.32 2.75 11.28
CA GLU A 150 18.15 3.19 12.65
C GLU A 150 17.61 2.04 13.49
N ILE A 151 18.31 1.73 14.59
CA ILE A 151 17.94 0.65 15.50
C ILE A 151 17.72 1.25 16.89
N TYR A 152 16.56 0.96 17.47
CA TYR A 152 16.23 1.48 18.80
C TYR A 152 15.30 0.54 19.56
N THR A 153 15.39 0.61 20.90
CA THR A 153 14.47 -0.04 21.82
C THR A 153 13.34 0.89 22.21
N ALA A 154 12.20 0.33 22.59
CA ALA A 154 11.09 1.07 23.20
C ALA A 154 10.35 0.18 24.21
N GLU A 155 9.86 0.78 25.30
CA GLU A 155 9.15 0.12 26.39
C GLU A 155 7.63 0.04 26.15
N SER A 156 7.14 0.60 25.04
CA SER A 156 5.74 0.59 24.67
C SER A 156 5.55 0.86 23.18
N TYR A 157 4.35 0.56 22.67
CA TYR A 157 3.93 0.89 21.30
C TYR A 157 4.06 2.40 21.01
N PHE A 158 3.58 3.27 21.91
CA PHE A 158 3.62 4.71 21.69
C PHE A 158 5.04 5.25 21.68
N GLU A 159 5.92 4.75 22.57
CA GLU A 159 7.33 5.14 22.54
C GLU A 159 8.02 4.68 21.24
N ALA A 160 7.70 3.47 20.74
CA ALA A 160 8.22 2.99 19.47
C ALA A 160 7.77 3.90 18.32
N ARG A 161 6.51 4.32 18.32
CA ARG A 161 5.93 5.24 17.34
C ARG A 161 6.53 6.65 17.44
N ASP A 162 6.68 7.21 18.63
CA ASP A 162 7.28 8.53 18.82
C ASP A 162 8.75 8.55 18.34
N LYS A 163 9.52 7.48 18.58
CA LYS A 163 10.88 7.32 18.05
C LYS A 163 10.90 7.15 16.55
N LEU A 164 9.92 6.44 15.96
CA LEU A 164 9.77 6.32 14.51
C LEU A 164 9.52 7.69 13.85
N LEU A 165 8.65 8.50 14.46
CA LEU A 165 8.42 9.88 14.02
C LEU A 165 9.71 10.73 14.10
N ALA A 166 10.51 10.56 15.14
CA ALA A 166 11.80 11.25 15.26
C ALA A 166 12.81 10.85 14.18
N VAL A 167 12.75 9.59 13.69
CA VAL A 167 13.60 9.09 12.61
C VAL A 167 13.20 9.64 11.25
N PHE A 168 11.91 9.61 10.91
CA PHE A 168 11.43 9.93 9.55
C PHE A 168 10.95 11.37 9.40
N GLY A 169 10.49 12.00 10.47
CA GLY A 169 9.82 13.30 10.41
C GLY A 169 8.46 13.22 9.72
N ASN A 170 7.90 14.37 9.40
CA ASN A 170 6.57 14.46 8.76
C ASN A 170 6.50 15.50 7.62
N GLN A 171 7.62 16.08 7.19
CA GLN A 171 7.65 17.14 6.17
C GLN A 171 7.13 16.66 4.80
N HIS A 172 7.23 15.37 4.51
CA HIS A 172 6.72 14.82 3.25
C HIS A 172 5.19 14.91 3.12
N PHE A 173 4.45 15.10 4.23
CA PHE A 173 3.00 15.31 4.18
C PHE A 173 2.58 16.71 3.73
N GLU A 174 3.50 17.68 3.61
CA GLU A 174 3.19 19.02 3.12
C GLU A 174 2.55 19.00 1.73
N SER A 175 2.97 18.08 0.86
CA SER A 175 2.42 17.93 -0.50
C SER A 175 0.94 17.52 -0.54
N VAL A 176 0.42 16.92 0.53
CA VAL A 176 -0.98 16.48 0.65
C VAL A 176 -1.74 17.21 1.77
N ALA A 177 -1.16 18.26 2.35
CA ALA A 177 -1.76 19.03 3.44
C ALA A 177 -3.13 19.63 3.07
N HIS A 178 -3.35 19.92 1.78
CA HIS A 178 -4.61 20.43 1.26
C HIS A 178 -5.80 19.45 1.38
N LEU A 179 -5.53 18.15 1.54
CA LEU A 179 -6.57 17.16 1.81
C LEU A 179 -7.06 17.19 3.26
N GLY A 180 -6.27 17.81 4.16
CA GLY A 180 -6.54 17.82 5.60
C GLY A 180 -6.14 16.50 6.27
N ASN A 181 -6.66 16.26 7.48
CA ASN A 181 -6.23 15.13 8.30
C ASN A 181 -7.06 13.86 8.09
N ASN A 182 -8.30 14.01 7.66
CA ASN A 182 -9.25 12.91 7.47
C ASN A 182 -10.03 13.12 6.16
N PRO A 183 -9.42 12.95 4.97
CA PRO A 183 -10.14 12.98 3.70
C PRO A 183 -11.07 11.77 3.59
N GLY A 184 -12.27 11.99 3.06
CA GLY A 184 -13.21 10.94 2.72
C GLY A 184 -13.57 10.97 1.24
N GLY A 185 -14.02 9.86 0.69
CA GLY A 185 -14.36 9.84 -0.73
C GLY A 185 -15.17 8.65 -1.19
N TRP A 186 -15.59 8.74 -2.41
CA TRP A 186 -16.23 7.66 -3.14
C TRP A 186 -15.36 7.24 -4.32
N GLU A 187 -15.35 5.94 -4.62
CA GLU A 187 -14.69 5.40 -5.81
C GLU A 187 -15.57 4.41 -6.56
N SER A 188 -15.39 4.30 -7.87
CA SER A 188 -16.26 3.53 -8.75
C SER A 188 -15.95 2.02 -8.80
N TRP A 189 -14.78 1.56 -8.32
CA TRP A 189 -14.30 0.20 -8.58
C TRP A 189 -15.28 -0.88 -8.13
N TYR A 190 -15.58 -0.98 -6.86
CA TYR A 190 -16.44 -2.05 -6.34
C TYR A 190 -17.93 -1.88 -6.63
N ASN A 191 -18.35 -0.69 -7.10
CA ASN A 191 -19.71 -0.48 -7.56
C ASN A 191 -19.90 -1.02 -8.99
N HIS A 192 -18.94 -0.75 -9.87
CA HIS A 192 -19.07 -1.05 -11.30
C HIS A 192 -17.98 -1.98 -11.84
N TYR A 193 -16.87 -2.18 -11.11
CA TYR A 193 -15.64 -2.75 -11.65
C TYR A 193 -15.25 -2.02 -12.94
N ALA A 194 -14.65 -2.72 -13.92
CA ALA A 194 -14.29 -2.13 -15.19
C ALA A 194 -15.48 -1.82 -16.14
N ASN A 195 -16.75 -1.85 -15.66
CA ASN A 195 -17.93 -1.60 -16.49
C ASN A 195 -18.46 -0.16 -16.39
N ILE A 196 -17.61 0.79 -16.03
CA ILE A 196 -17.96 2.21 -15.96
C ILE A 196 -18.17 2.82 -17.34
N ASN A 197 -19.00 3.85 -17.38
CA ASN A 197 -19.18 4.74 -18.51
C ASN A 197 -19.62 6.14 -18.04
N GLN A 198 -19.66 7.10 -18.93
CA GLN A 198 -20.00 8.50 -18.64
C GLN A 198 -21.36 8.65 -17.94
N GLN A 199 -22.38 7.88 -18.39
CA GLN A 199 -23.72 7.94 -17.81
C GLN A 199 -23.70 7.46 -16.35
N LEU A 200 -23.13 6.27 -16.09
CA LEU A 200 -23.05 5.69 -14.74
C LEU A 200 -22.30 6.61 -13.78
N VAL A 201 -21.12 7.10 -14.19
CA VAL A 201 -20.31 8.02 -13.36
C VAL A 201 -21.06 9.33 -13.06
N THR A 202 -21.84 9.84 -14.04
CA THR A 202 -22.65 11.04 -13.83
C THR A 202 -23.80 10.79 -12.89
N GLU A 203 -24.50 9.65 -13.02
CA GLU A 203 -25.60 9.22 -12.14
C GLU A 203 -25.09 8.99 -10.71
N ASP A 204 -23.93 8.33 -10.53
CA ASP A 204 -23.33 8.15 -9.20
C ASP A 204 -23.01 9.48 -8.53
N LEU A 205 -22.41 10.44 -9.26
CA LEU A 205 -22.13 11.76 -8.73
C LEU A 205 -23.43 12.47 -8.32
N GLU A 206 -24.45 12.46 -9.16
CA GLU A 206 -25.73 13.09 -8.87
C GLU A 206 -26.43 12.45 -7.66
N ASN A 207 -26.38 11.13 -7.57
CA ASN A 207 -26.94 10.41 -6.45
C ASN A 207 -26.14 10.67 -5.16
N LEU A 208 -24.82 10.65 -5.23
CA LEU A 208 -23.94 10.96 -4.08
C LEU A 208 -24.25 12.35 -3.50
N ILE A 209 -24.53 13.34 -4.36
CA ILE A 209 -24.85 14.71 -3.94
C ILE A 209 -26.26 14.79 -3.31
N LYS A 210 -27.23 14.07 -3.89
CA LYS A 210 -28.66 14.17 -3.50
C LYS A 210 -29.03 13.32 -2.29
N THR A 211 -28.27 12.27 -2.01
CA THR A 211 -28.60 11.32 -0.94
C THR A 211 -27.88 11.64 0.37
N GLU A 212 -28.51 11.27 1.46
CA GLU A 212 -27.84 11.16 2.75
C GLU A 212 -26.97 9.90 2.72
N ASN A 213 -25.66 10.08 2.76
CA ASN A 213 -24.66 9.01 2.73
C ASN A 213 -23.51 9.31 3.67
N ILE A 214 -22.62 8.32 3.84
CA ILE A 214 -21.51 8.43 4.79
C ILE A 214 -20.56 9.58 4.47
N ILE A 215 -20.35 9.90 3.20
CA ILE A 215 -19.43 10.99 2.78
C ILE A 215 -20.06 12.37 3.02
N ASN A 216 -21.35 12.51 2.78
CA ASN A 216 -22.03 13.80 2.98
C ASN A 216 -22.30 14.11 4.44
N ASN A 217 -22.63 13.09 5.24
CA ASN A 217 -22.97 13.22 6.64
C ASN A 217 -21.72 13.14 7.54
N GLY A 218 -20.60 12.64 7.04
CA GLY A 218 -19.34 12.55 7.76
C GLY A 218 -18.59 13.89 7.85
N ASN A 219 -17.79 14.04 8.90
CA ASN A 219 -16.96 15.22 9.11
C ASN A 219 -15.58 15.05 8.47
N TYR A 220 -15.56 14.88 7.13
CA TYR A 220 -14.32 14.72 6.36
C TYR A 220 -13.72 16.07 6.00
N SER A 221 -12.38 16.15 6.08
CA SER A 221 -11.63 17.37 5.79
C SER A 221 -11.62 17.75 4.31
N SER A 222 -11.77 16.79 3.44
CA SER A 222 -12.01 16.96 2.00
C SER A 222 -12.82 15.79 1.48
N LYS A 223 -13.44 15.96 0.29
CA LYS A 223 -14.26 14.93 -0.35
C LYS A 223 -13.68 14.59 -1.71
N ILE A 224 -13.47 13.32 -1.98
CA ILE A 224 -12.89 12.80 -3.22
C ILE A 224 -13.96 12.05 -4.01
N PHE A 225 -14.00 12.24 -5.32
CA PHE A 225 -14.79 11.44 -6.25
C PHE A 225 -13.84 10.82 -7.27
N GLN A 226 -13.57 9.52 -7.14
CA GLN A 226 -12.57 8.80 -7.93
C GLN A 226 -13.19 7.90 -8.99
N ILE A 227 -12.78 8.08 -10.23
CA ILE A 227 -13.05 7.19 -11.36
C ILE A 227 -11.91 6.17 -11.41
N ASP A 228 -12.25 4.88 -11.21
CA ASP A 228 -11.30 3.78 -11.21
C ASP A 228 -11.18 3.12 -12.61
N ASP A 229 -10.56 1.92 -12.73
CA ASP A 229 -10.31 1.16 -13.97
C ASP A 229 -11.56 1.03 -14.87
N GLY A 230 -11.36 1.03 -16.18
CA GLY A 230 -12.37 0.81 -17.22
C GLY A 230 -12.67 2.01 -18.12
N TRP A 231 -12.02 3.14 -17.90
CA TRP A 231 -12.13 4.35 -18.72
C TRP A 231 -11.18 4.35 -19.93
N GLU A 232 -10.05 3.66 -19.80
CA GLU A 232 -8.98 3.61 -20.81
C GLU A 232 -9.23 2.54 -21.87
N LYS A 233 -8.69 2.74 -23.08
CA LYS A 233 -8.77 1.80 -24.18
C LYS A 233 -8.08 0.49 -23.87
N ALA A 234 -6.89 0.55 -23.32
CA ALA A 234 -6.11 -0.58 -22.85
C ALA A 234 -5.03 -0.11 -21.87
N LEU A 235 -4.54 -1.02 -21.02
CA LEU A 235 -3.37 -0.76 -20.19
C LEU A 235 -2.17 -0.37 -21.07
N GLY A 236 -1.56 0.78 -20.78
CA GLY A 236 -0.43 1.34 -21.51
C GLY A 236 -0.84 2.37 -22.56
N ASP A 237 -2.07 2.35 -23.09
CA ASP A 237 -2.52 3.35 -24.04
C ASP A 237 -2.99 4.62 -23.34
N TRP A 238 -3.68 4.49 -22.22
CA TRP A 238 -4.17 5.62 -21.39
C TRP A 238 -4.93 6.69 -22.18
N GLN A 239 -5.66 6.24 -23.20
CA GLN A 239 -6.58 7.04 -23.98
C GLN A 239 -8.01 6.75 -23.57
N ILE A 240 -8.85 7.78 -23.57
CA ILE A 240 -10.26 7.66 -23.21
C ILE A 240 -10.97 6.72 -24.20
N ARG A 241 -11.77 5.82 -23.68
CA ARG A 241 -12.69 5.01 -24.48
C ARG A 241 -13.88 5.85 -24.92
N GLU A 242 -13.87 6.29 -26.16
CA GLU A 242 -14.95 7.14 -26.72
C GLU A 242 -16.32 6.45 -26.74
N ASP A 243 -16.34 5.10 -26.84
CA ASP A 243 -17.56 4.30 -26.73
C ASP A 243 -18.17 4.33 -25.32
N ARG A 244 -17.40 4.68 -24.29
CA ARG A 244 -17.85 4.77 -22.90
C ARG A 244 -17.93 6.21 -22.38
N PHE A 245 -17.00 7.06 -22.81
CA PHE A 245 -16.89 8.48 -22.42
C PHE A 245 -16.82 9.35 -23.67
N PRO A 246 -17.95 9.49 -24.42
CA PRO A 246 -17.98 10.21 -25.69
C PRO A 246 -17.63 11.69 -25.58
N ASP A 247 -17.92 12.34 -24.44
CA ASP A 247 -17.65 13.77 -24.22
C ASP A 247 -16.32 14.01 -23.48
N GLY A 248 -15.56 12.93 -23.19
CA GLY A 248 -14.31 13.00 -22.41
C GLY A 248 -14.54 13.31 -20.93
N PHE A 249 -13.52 13.89 -20.26
CA PHE A 249 -13.55 14.07 -18.80
C PHE A 249 -13.74 15.53 -18.35
N THR A 250 -13.51 16.51 -19.19
CA THR A 250 -13.47 17.92 -18.78
C THR A 250 -14.79 18.38 -18.13
N ASP A 251 -15.93 18.00 -18.70
CA ASP A 251 -17.24 18.36 -18.14
C ASP A 251 -17.56 17.60 -16.85
N ILE A 252 -17.12 16.34 -16.76
CA ILE A 252 -17.30 15.50 -15.57
C ILE A 252 -16.49 16.08 -14.40
N THR A 253 -15.21 16.37 -14.61
CA THR A 253 -14.35 16.95 -13.56
C THR A 253 -14.82 18.32 -13.12
N ALA A 254 -15.28 19.18 -14.06
CA ALA A 254 -15.87 20.46 -13.71
C ALA A 254 -17.15 20.32 -12.87
N LYS A 255 -18.01 19.31 -13.13
CA LYS A 255 -19.17 19.01 -12.28
C LYS A 255 -18.75 18.55 -10.89
N ILE A 256 -17.75 17.65 -10.79
CA ILE A 256 -17.22 17.15 -9.51
C ILE A 256 -16.71 18.32 -8.66
N GLU A 257 -15.91 19.22 -9.25
CA GLU A 257 -15.38 20.40 -8.54
C GLU A 257 -16.46 21.38 -8.10
N LYS A 258 -17.47 21.61 -8.94
CA LYS A 258 -18.62 22.49 -8.61
C LYS A 258 -19.37 22.02 -7.37
N GLU A 259 -19.39 20.72 -7.13
CA GLU A 259 -20.03 20.11 -5.97
C GLU A 259 -19.07 19.94 -4.76
N ASN A 260 -17.91 20.62 -4.82
CA ASN A 260 -16.88 20.60 -3.77
C ASN A 260 -16.25 19.21 -3.54
N TYR A 261 -16.20 18.37 -4.56
CA TYR A 261 -15.41 17.14 -4.55
C TYR A 261 -14.09 17.36 -5.32
N ILE A 262 -13.07 16.62 -4.95
CA ILE A 262 -11.79 16.57 -5.67
C ILE A 262 -11.90 15.47 -6.72
N PRO A 263 -11.77 15.77 -8.03
CA PRO A 263 -11.85 14.75 -9.07
C PRO A 263 -10.62 13.85 -9.03
N GLY A 264 -10.86 12.52 -8.93
CA GLY A 264 -9.85 11.48 -8.86
C GLY A 264 -9.88 10.56 -10.07
N LEU A 265 -8.69 10.06 -10.48
CA LEU A 265 -8.52 9.11 -11.58
C LEU A 265 -7.52 8.02 -11.22
N TRP A 266 -7.86 6.77 -11.57
CA TRP A 266 -6.96 5.62 -11.50
C TRP A 266 -6.11 5.50 -12.77
N ILE A 267 -4.82 5.24 -12.60
CA ILE A 267 -3.85 4.95 -13.67
C ILE A 267 -2.84 3.91 -13.16
N ALA A 268 -2.48 2.92 -13.98
CA ALA A 268 -1.43 1.94 -13.67
C ALA A 268 -0.20 2.14 -14.58
N PRO A 269 0.65 3.14 -14.30
CA PRO A 269 1.58 3.68 -15.29
C PRO A 269 2.73 2.74 -15.67
N PHE A 270 3.08 1.74 -14.86
CA PHE A 270 4.26 0.90 -15.07
C PHE A 270 3.96 -0.44 -15.74
N ILE A 271 2.69 -0.69 -16.04
CA ILE A 271 2.24 -1.91 -16.68
C ILE A 271 1.60 -1.66 -18.06
N ILE A 272 1.67 -2.67 -18.92
CA ILE A 272 1.18 -2.58 -20.29
C ILE A 272 0.60 -3.92 -20.77
N ASP A 273 -0.53 -3.89 -21.51
CA ASP A 273 -0.99 -5.03 -22.31
C ASP A 273 -0.13 -5.14 -23.56
N SER A 274 0.44 -6.29 -23.81
CA SER A 274 1.31 -6.54 -24.99
C SER A 274 0.61 -6.33 -26.35
N ARG A 275 -0.69 -6.14 -26.35
CA ARG A 275 -1.53 -5.92 -27.55
C ARG A 275 -2.05 -4.49 -27.66
N SER A 276 -1.74 -3.63 -26.69
CA SER A 276 -2.07 -2.20 -26.77
C SER A 276 -1.45 -1.56 -28.02
N GLU A 277 -2.01 -0.46 -28.46
CA GLU A 277 -1.46 0.33 -29.58
C GLU A 277 -0.02 0.76 -29.26
N THR A 278 0.22 1.21 -28.02
CA THR A 278 1.54 1.60 -27.51
C THR A 278 2.54 0.45 -27.57
N ALA A 279 2.17 -0.76 -27.11
CA ALA A 279 3.06 -1.93 -27.17
C ALA A 279 3.35 -2.39 -28.61
N THR A 280 2.39 -2.23 -29.50
CA THR A 280 2.54 -2.57 -30.91
C THR A 280 3.44 -1.57 -31.63
N ALA A 281 3.29 -0.27 -31.35
CA ALA A 281 4.10 0.79 -31.92
C ALA A 281 5.53 0.80 -31.37
N HIS A 282 5.70 0.44 -30.10
CA HIS A 282 6.94 0.52 -29.33
C HIS A 282 7.25 -0.79 -28.58
N PRO A 283 7.45 -1.93 -29.28
CA PRO A 283 7.75 -3.21 -28.63
C PRO A 283 9.06 -3.19 -27.83
N GLU A 284 9.96 -2.25 -28.12
CA GLU A 284 11.21 -2.01 -27.37
C GLU A 284 10.99 -1.34 -26.00
N TRP A 285 9.80 -0.80 -25.73
CA TRP A 285 9.45 -0.21 -24.44
C TRP A 285 9.09 -1.25 -23.38
N LEU A 286 8.77 -2.50 -23.80
CA LEU A 286 8.45 -3.59 -22.88
C LEU A 286 9.74 -4.16 -22.31
N LEU A 287 9.77 -4.29 -20.98
CA LEU A 287 10.92 -4.88 -20.28
C LEU A 287 11.04 -6.37 -20.63
N ARG A 288 12.25 -6.80 -20.93
CA ARG A 288 12.58 -8.21 -21.22
C ARG A 288 13.59 -8.74 -20.22
N ASP A 289 13.60 -10.04 -20.02
CA ASP A 289 14.62 -10.72 -19.26
C ASP A 289 15.89 -10.97 -20.09
N GLU A 290 16.92 -11.55 -19.47
CA GLU A 290 18.20 -11.88 -20.13
C GLU A 290 18.07 -12.87 -21.30
N LYS A 291 16.91 -13.55 -21.43
CA LYS A 291 16.61 -14.47 -22.54
C LYS A 291 15.81 -13.80 -23.65
N GLY A 292 15.46 -12.53 -23.48
CA GLY A 292 14.63 -11.78 -24.42
C GLY A 292 13.12 -11.98 -24.24
N GLU A 293 12.68 -12.73 -23.21
CA GLU A 293 11.26 -12.93 -22.91
C GLU A 293 10.70 -11.73 -22.18
N LEU A 294 9.41 -11.39 -22.43
CA LEU A 294 8.74 -10.30 -21.73
C LEU A 294 8.65 -10.58 -20.22
N VAL A 295 8.92 -9.57 -19.40
CA VAL A 295 8.80 -9.66 -17.94
C VAL A 295 7.34 -9.47 -17.53
N PRO A 296 6.65 -10.52 -17.05
CA PRO A 296 5.28 -10.40 -16.61
C PRO A 296 5.23 -9.61 -15.29
N ALA A 297 4.35 -8.61 -15.23
CA ALA A 297 4.06 -7.88 -14.00
C ALA A 297 2.99 -8.58 -13.17
N GLY A 298 2.03 -9.25 -13.80
CA GLY A 298 0.97 -9.95 -13.10
C GLY A 298 -0.05 -10.57 -14.05
N TYR A 299 -1.19 -10.94 -13.47
CA TYR A 299 -2.29 -11.56 -14.17
C TYR A 299 -3.64 -11.04 -13.67
N ASN A 300 -4.49 -10.60 -14.59
CA ASN A 300 -5.89 -10.31 -14.33
C ASN A 300 -6.73 -10.86 -15.50
N PRO A 301 -7.65 -11.82 -15.25
CA PRO A 301 -8.43 -12.44 -16.32
C PRO A 301 -9.35 -11.48 -17.07
N LEU A 302 -9.60 -10.29 -16.53
CA LEU A 302 -10.40 -9.23 -17.16
C LEU A 302 -9.60 -8.42 -18.18
N TRP A 303 -8.26 -8.51 -18.15
CA TRP A 303 -7.37 -7.73 -19.00
C TRP A 303 -6.76 -8.59 -20.10
N GLY A 304 -6.80 -8.09 -21.30
CA GLY A 304 -6.17 -8.73 -22.43
C GLY A 304 -6.75 -10.10 -22.82
N LYS A 305 -6.07 -10.79 -23.74
CA LYS A 305 -6.54 -12.08 -24.28
C LYS A 305 -6.27 -13.25 -23.31
N ASP A 306 -5.12 -13.22 -22.68
CA ASP A 306 -4.63 -14.26 -21.77
C ASP A 306 -4.53 -13.80 -20.31
N GLY A 307 -4.93 -12.55 -20.04
CA GLY A 307 -4.91 -11.96 -18.71
C GLY A 307 -3.53 -11.52 -18.22
N THR A 308 -2.45 -11.81 -18.93
CA THR A 308 -1.10 -11.42 -18.54
C THR A 308 -0.80 -9.98 -18.96
N PHE A 309 -0.30 -9.18 -18.04
CA PHE A 309 0.22 -7.85 -18.30
C PHE A 309 1.71 -7.78 -17.94
N TYR A 310 2.43 -6.84 -18.58
CA TYR A 310 3.88 -6.81 -18.60
C TYR A 310 4.43 -5.50 -18.07
N CYS A 311 5.73 -5.51 -17.71
CA CYS A 311 6.43 -4.31 -17.25
C CYS A 311 6.90 -3.45 -18.41
N LEU A 312 6.85 -2.13 -18.22
CA LEU A 312 7.57 -1.17 -19.06
C LEU A 312 9.04 -1.07 -18.65
N ASP A 313 9.94 -0.82 -19.61
CA ASP A 313 11.34 -0.49 -19.35
C ASP A 313 11.48 0.99 -18.94
N LEU A 314 11.32 1.27 -17.66
CA LEU A 314 11.40 2.61 -17.09
C LEU A 314 12.80 3.23 -17.13
N SER A 315 13.82 2.51 -17.61
CA SER A 315 15.14 3.07 -17.84
C SER A 315 15.20 3.95 -19.10
N ARG A 316 14.22 3.81 -20.01
CA ARG A 316 14.14 4.58 -21.25
C ARG A 316 13.53 5.95 -21.01
N ASP A 317 14.21 6.98 -21.49
CA ASP A 317 13.75 8.36 -21.34
C ASP A 317 12.44 8.63 -22.11
N GLU A 318 12.25 7.93 -23.24
CA GLU A 318 11.03 7.98 -24.06
C GLU A 318 9.81 7.45 -23.29
N VAL A 319 9.98 6.35 -22.56
CA VAL A 319 8.93 5.77 -21.69
C VAL A 319 8.56 6.73 -20.58
N ILE A 320 9.55 7.29 -19.88
CA ILE A 320 9.31 8.26 -18.81
C ILE A 320 8.60 9.50 -19.35
N SER A 321 9.03 10.03 -20.52
CA SER A 321 8.40 11.19 -21.15
C SER A 321 6.96 10.91 -21.58
N HIS A 322 6.67 9.71 -22.10
CA HIS A 322 5.32 9.26 -22.45
C HIS A 322 4.42 9.24 -21.21
N LEU A 323 4.86 8.59 -20.13
CA LEU A 323 4.10 8.49 -18.88
C LEU A 323 3.89 9.89 -18.23
N ASP A 324 4.92 10.74 -18.27
CA ASP A 324 4.83 12.11 -17.76
C ASP A 324 3.80 12.94 -18.51
N ASN A 325 3.70 12.78 -19.85
CA ASN A 325 2.67 13.42 -20.67
C ASN A 325 1.26 12.92 -20.35
N ILE A 326 1.09 11.63 -20.00
CA ILE A 326 -0.19 11.07 -19.56
C ILE A 326 -0.63 11.75 -18.25
N ILE A 327 0.27 11.85 -17.28
CA ILE A 327 0.02 12.54 -16.01
C ILE A 327 -0.31 14.02 -16.23
N ASP A 328 0.45 14.71 -17.10
CA ASP A 328 0.15 16.12 -17.45
C ASP A 328 -1.23 16.26 -18.08
N THR A 329 -1.60 15.35 -18.96
CA THR A 329 -2.93 15.33 -19.61
C THR A 329 -4.04 15.11 -18.60
N ALA A 330 -3.89 14.12 -17.70
CA ALA A 330 -4.87 13.86 -16.65
C ALA A 330 -5.11 15.11 -15.76
N ILE A 331 -4.03 15.78 -15.37
CA ILE A 331 -4.09 16.95 -14.48
C ILE A 331 -4.54 18.21 -15.23
N ASN A 332 -3.88 18.56 -16.32
CA ASN A 332 -3.99 19.89 -16.92
C ASN A 332 -4.97 19.98 -18.11
N THR A 333 -5.34 18.81 -18.68
CA THR A 333 -6.32 18.76 -19.78
C THR A 333 -7.65 18.22 -19.30
N TRP A 334 -7.64 17.12 -18.53
CA TRP A 334 -8.88 16.51 -18.03
C TRP A 334 -9.35 17.07 -16.69
N GLY A 335 -8.48 17.71 -15.90
CA GLY A 335 -8.83 18.41 -14.66
C GLY A 335 -8.81 17.54 -13.40
N PHE A 336 -8.18 16.37 -13.42
CA PHE A 336 -8.05 15.52 -12.23
C PHE A 336 -7.00 16.07 -11.26
N ARG A 337 -7.29 16.01 -9.95
CA ARG A 337 -6.42 16.50 -8.88
C ARG A 337 -6.10 15.48 -7.79
N TYR A 338 -6.61 14.27 -7.93
CA TYR A 338 -6.29 13.12 -7.09
C TYR A 338 -5.99 11.93 -8.01
N LEU A 339 -4.74 11.48 -8.07
CA LEU A 339 -4.35 10.39 -8.95
C LEU A 339 -3.97 9.15 -8.13
N LYS A 340 -4.75 8.06 -8.29
CA LYS A 340 -4.42 6.73 -7.78
C LYS A 340 -3.48 6.07 -8.78
N LEU A 341 -2.20 5.96 -8.42
CA LEU A 341 -1.18 5.29 -9.24
C LEU A 341 -0.99 3.86 -8.77
N ASP A 342 -1.36 2.91 -9.60
CA ASP A 342 -1.44 1.51 -9.22
C ASP A 342 -0.37 0.62 -9.87
N PHE A 343 -0.18 -0.60 -9.37
CA PHE A 343 0.79 -1.60 -9.84
C PHE A 343 2.24 -1.08 -9.86
N LEU A 344 2.58 -0.18 -8.95
CA LEU A 344 3.88 0.51 -8.96
C LEU A 344 5.07 -0.41 -8.68
N TYR A 345 4.85 -1.56 -8.02
CA TYR A 345 5.89 -2.58 -7.84
C TYR A 345 6.52 -3.06 -9.16
N ALA A 346 5.76 -2.94 -10.28
CA ALA A 346 6.24 -3.39 -11.59
C ALA A 346 7.54 -2.68 -12.01
N GLY A 347 7.73 -1.42 -11.57
CA GLY A 347 8.97 -0.68 -11.80
C GLY A 347 10.20 -1.19 -11.03
N MET A 348 10.01 -2.15 -10.11
CA MET A 348 11.10 -2.79 -9.34
C MET A 348 11.41 -4.21 -9.81
N LEU A 349 10.59 -4.79 -10.70
CA LEU A 349 10.82 -6.13 -11.21
C LEU A 349 12.06 -6.16 -12.12
N PHE A 350 12.78 -7.29 -12.07
CA PHE A 350 14.04 -7.40 -12.78
C PHE A 350 13.88 -7.79 -14.23
N GLY A 351 14.65 -7.10 -15.06
CA GLY A 351 14.81 -7.38 -16.46
C GLY A 351 16.16 -6.88 -16.99
N ASP A 352 16.37 -7.05 -18.27
CA ASP A 352 17.51 -6.51 -19.01
C ASP A 352 17.19 -5.08 -19.46
N TYR A 353 17.27 -4.14 -18.51
CA TYR A 353 17.00 -2.72 -18.74
C TYR A 353 17.91 -2.13 -19.82
N ASN A 354 17.38 -1.21 -20.62
CA ASN A 354 18.15 -0.48 -21.64
C ASN A 354 19.33 0.28 -21.02
N GLN A 355 19.08 1.03 -19.94
CA GLN A 355 20.16 1.62 -19.15
C GLN A 355 20.61 0.63 -18.07
N LYS A 356 21.89 0.26 -18.09
CA LYS A 356 22.49 -0.71 -17.16
C LYS A 356 22.73 -0.06 -15.79
N THR A 357 21.66 0.19 -15.06
CA THR A 357 21.69 0.72 -13.70
C THR A 357 20.74 -0.06 -12.80
N ALA A 358 20.85 0.10 -11.49
CA ALA A 358 20.04 -0.63 -10.53
C ALA A 358 18.54 -0.28 -10.63
N SER A 359 17.67 -1.28 -10.52
CA SER A 359 16.22 -1.13 -10.65
C SER A 359 15.64 -0.11 -9.66
N TYR A 360 16.14 -0.04 -8.43
CA TYR A 360 15.67 0.94 -7.45
C TYR A 360 15.96 2.40 -7.85
N LYS A 361 17.08 2.66 -8.56
CA LYS A 361 17.40 3.99 -9.11
C LYS A 361 16.49 4.35 -10.27
N ILE A 362 16.20 3.38 -11.13
CA ILE A 362 15.24 3.52 -12.24
C ILE A 362 13.87 3.86 -11.68
N TYR A 363 13.38 3.07 -10.72
CA TYR A 363 12.12 3.27 -10.04
C TYR A 363 12.02 4.65 -9.37
N SER A 364 13.02 5.01 -8.54
CA SER A 364 13.05 6.29 -7.83
C SER A 364 13.01 7.49 -8.78
N ARG A 365 13.71 7.42 -9.93
CA ARG A 365 13.65 8.43 -10.98
C ARG A 365 12.24 8.52 -11.57
N ALA A 366 11.64 7.39 -11.93
CA ALA A 366 10.31 7.34 -12.53
C ALA A 366 9.25 7.94 -11.59
N ILE A 367 9.16 7.47 -10.35
CA ILE A 367 8.21 7.98 -9.36
C ILE A 367 8.40 9.48 -9.14
N LYS A 368 9.63 9.93 -8.92
CA LYS A 368 9.91 11.35 -8.70
C LYS A 368 9.48 12.23 -9.88
N THR A 369 9.63 11.73 -11.11
CA THR A 369 9.18 12.45 -12.31
C THR A 369 7.65 12.51 -12.35
N LEU A 370 6.97 11.36 -12.25
CA LEU A 370 5.51 11.30 -12.37
C LEU A 370 4.77 12.06 -11.27
N THR A 371 5.32 12.15 -10.06
CA THR A 371 4.72 12.86 -8.92
C THR A 371 5.25 14.28 -8.74
N SER A 372 6.02 14.79 -9.68
CA SER A 372 6.62 16.15 -9.60
C SER A 372 5.59 17.27 -9.68
N ARG A 373 4.42 17.02 -10.30
CA ARG A 373 3.34 18.00 -10.43
C ARG A 373 2.45 18.01 -9.19
N THR A 374 2.81 18.80 -8.21
CA THR A 374 2.02 18.98 -6.97
C THR A 374 0.94 20.04 -7.09
N VAL A 375 0.90 20.76 -8.22
CA VAL A 375 -0.13 21.76 -8.56
C VAL A 375 -0.46 21.70 -10.05
N THR A 376 -1.70 22.06 -10.40
CA THR A 376 -2.13 22.25 -11.79
C THR A 376 -1.51 23.52 -12.38
N LYS A 377 -1.61 23.73 -13.70
CA LYS A 377 -1.23 25.00 -14.35
C LYS A 377 -2.01 26.22 -13.83
N THR A 378 -3.18 26.01 -13.23
CA THR A 378 -4.00 27.06 -12.60
C THR A 378 -3.69 27.24 -11.10
N GLY A 379 -2.72 26.51 -10.55
CA GLY A 379 -2.29 26.62 -9.14
C GLY A 379 -3.11 25.81 -8.14
N LEU A 380 -4.01 24.93 -8.58
CA LEU A 380 -4.76 24.06 -7.69
C LEU A 380 -3.89 22.87 -7.26
N PRO A 381 -3.96 22.43 -5.98
CA PRO A 381 -3.12 21.35 -5.48
C PRO A 381 -3.54 19.99 -6.05
N VAL A 382 -2.53 19.12 -6.23
CA VAL A 382 -2.66 17.75 -6.73
C VAL A 382 -2.10 16.77 -5.71
N ALA A 383 -2.82 15.67 -5.46
CA ALA A 383 -2.40 14.57 -4.60
C ALA A 383 -2.23 13.27 -5.40
N TYR A 384 -1.33 12.42 -4.90
CA TYR A 384 -1.08 11.10 -5.45
C TYR A 384 -1.28 10.04 -4.37
N LEU A 385 -2.15 9.07 -4.65
CA LEU A 385 -2.27 7.85 -3.87
C LEU A 385 -1.47 6.73 -4.55
N GLY A 386 -0.56 6.12 -3.82
CA GLY A 386 0.18 4.96 -4.32
C GLY A 386 -0.50 3.64 -4.00
N CYS A 387 -0.58 2.74 -4.99
CA CYS A 387 -1.08 1.38 -4.81
C CYS A 387 -0.09 0.38 -5.44
N GLY A 388 0.11 -0.79 -4.80
CA GLY A 388 1.22 -1.67 -5.16
C GLY A 388 2.59 -1.01 -4.97
N VAL A 389 2.71 -0.12 -4.02
CA VAL A 389 3.85 0.78 -3.82
C VAL A 389 5.02 0.08 -3.14
N PRO A 390 6.24 0.09 -3.71
CA PRO A 390 7.47 -0.18 -2.97
C PRO A 390 7.69 0.87 -1.86
N PHE A 391 7.34 0.54 -0.64
CA PHE A 391 7.23 1.46 0.49
C PHE A 391 8.47 2.31 0.72
N GLU A 392 9.63 1.66 0.86
CA GLU A 392 10.90 2.30 1.18
C GLU A 392 11.35 3.33 0.15
N LEU A 393 10.96 3.15 -1.11
CA LEU A 393 11.36 4.03 -2.23
C LEU A 393 10.35 5.15 -2.51
N SER A 394 9.15 5.08 -1.96
CA SER A 394 8.02 5.90 -2.43
C SER A 394 7.47 6.87 -1.39
N PHE A 395 7.66 6.64 -0.08
CA PHE A 395 6.93 7.36 0.97
C PHE A 395 7.09 8.90 0.91
N LYS A 396 8.23 9.39 0.41
CA LYS A 396 8.43 10.84 0.25
C LYS A 396 7.73 11.43 -0.98
N SER A 397 7.65 10.67 -2.05
CA SER A 397 7.02 11.10 -3.30
C SER A 397 5.51 10.88 -3.30
N MET A 398 5.04 9.92 -2.50
CA MET A 398 3.64 9.50 -2.41
C MET A 398 3.27 9.28 -0.94
N PRO A 399 2.98 10.37 -0.20
CA PRO A 399 2.68 10.30 1.23
C PRO A 399 1.31 9.68 1.54
N LEU A 400 0.43 9.49 0.55
CA LEU A 400 -0.77 8.66 0.64
C LEU A 400 -0.46 7.28 0.05
N SER A 401 -0.76 6.21 0.75
CA SER A 401 -0.51 4.86 0.25
C SER A 401 -1.56 3.85 0.69
N ARG A 402 -2.03 3.05 -0.26
CA ARG A 402 -2.65 1.77 0.02
C ARG A 402 -1.67 0.91 0.82
N ILE A 403 -2.15 0.29 1.89
CA ILE A 403 -1.33 -0.47 2.84
C ILE A 403 -1.71 -1.95 2.94
N GLY A 404 -2.67 -2.40 2.18
CA GLY A 404 -3.15 -3.77 2.14
C GLY A 404 -3.69 -4.17 0.78
N CYS A 405 -4.07 -5.44 0.64
CA CYS A 405 -4.79 -5.92 -0.53
C CYS A 405 -6.18 -5.27 -0.63
N ASP A 406 -6.85 -5.44 -1.77
CA ASP A 406 -8.23 -4.97 -1.94
C ASP A 406 -9.15 -5.60 -0.89
N THR A 407 -10.05 -4.79 -0.33
CA THR A 407 -10.97 -5.20 0.74
C THR A 407 -11.89 -6.32 0.27
N TYR A 408 -12.52 -6.17 -0.88
CA TYR A 408 -13.45 -7.13 -1.44
C TYR A 408 -14.71 -7.40 -0.58
N GLU A 409 -15.83 -7.77 -1.21
CA GLU A 409 -17.15 -7.91 -0.58
C GLU A 409 -17.34 -9.22 0.20
N LYS A 410 -16.23 -9.88 0.54
CA LYS A 410 -16.21 -11.16 1.28
C LYS A 410 -15.18 -11.14 2.37
N TRP A 411 -15.58 -11.66 3.54
CA TRP A 411 -14.65 -11.76 4.66
C TRP A 411 -13.46 -12.65 4.36
N THR A 412 -13.71 -13.86 3.86
CA THR A 412 -12.66 -14.78 3.41
C THR A 412 -13.12 -15.58 2.20
N ASN A 413 -12.15 -15.99 1.35
CA ASN A 413 -12.37 -16.98 0.31
C ASN A 413 -11.88 -18.36 0.80
N PRO A 414 -12.78 -19.31 1.13
CA PRO A 414 -12.40 -20.59 1.75
C PRO A 414 -11.42 -21.41 0.91
N LEU A 415 -11.55 -21.39 -0.43
CA LEU A 415 -10.67 -22.14 -1.32
C LEU A 415 -9.25 -21.53 -1.34
N LEU A 416 -9.16 -20.22 -1.51
CA LEU A 416 -7.87 -19.53 -1.54
C LEU A 416 -7.19 -19.56 -0.17
N ARG A 417 -7.96 -19.50 0.93
CA ARG A 417 -7.47 -19.69 2.28
C ARG A 417 -6.93 -21.11 2.50
N PHE A 418 -7.60 -22.12 1.96
CA PHE A 418 -7.14 -23.51 2.06
C PHE A 418 -5.76 -23.70 1.41
N ILE A 419 -5.53 -23.13 0.23
CA ILE A 419 -4.22 -23.16 -0.44
C ILE A 419 -3.21 -22.15 0.14
N ARG A 420 -3.61 -21.37 1.15
CA ARG A 420 -2.79 -20.37 1.86
C ARG A 420 -2.13 -19.34 0.93
N TRP A 421 -2.82 -18.94 -0.11
CA TRP A 421 -2.34 -17.88 -0.99
C TRP A 421 -2.57 -16.51 -0.33
N ASN A 422 -1.48 -15.81 0.00
CA ASN A 422 -1.53 -14.50 0.66
C ASN A 422 -1.72 -13.32 -0.30
N GLY A 423 -1.67 -13.55 -1.60
CA GLY A 423 -2.00 -12.53 -2.61
C GLY A 423 -3.48 -12.49 -2.99
N ARG A 424 -4.37 -13.05 -2.18
CA ARG A 424 -5.80 -13.03 -2.43
C ARG A 424 -6.46 -11.77 -1.89
N ASN A 425 -7.45 -11.27 -2.60
CA ASN A 425 -8.30 -10.17 -2.15
C ASN A 425 -9.37 -10.71 -1.22
N GLU A 426 -9.42 -10.22 0.02
CA GLU A 426 -10.44 -10.52 1.01
C GLU A 426 -10.37 -9.52 2.18
N ALA A 427 -11.53 -9.18 2.76
CA ALA A 427 -11.61 -8.22 3.85
C ALA A 427 -10.76 -8.61 5.08
N TYR A 428 -10.69 -9.89 5.39
CA TYR A 428 -9.86 -10.41 6.51
C TYR A 428 -8.37 -10.04 6.35
N LEU A 429 -7.77 -10.20 5.16
CA LEU A 429 -6.37 -9.85 4.93
C LEU A 429 -6.17 -8.34 4.91
N ASN A 430 -7.07 -7.60 4.28
CA ASN A 430 -7.04 -6.15 4.24
C ASN A 430 -7.03 -5.55 5.67
N VAL A 431 -7.93 -6.02 6.54
CA VAL A 431 -7.97 -5.58 7.95
C VAL A 431 -6.68 -5.96 8.68
N LYS A 432 -6.14 -7.17 8.47
CA LYS A 432 -4.86 -7.57 9.07
C LYS A 432 -3.71 -6.67 8.65
N ASP A 433 -3.66 -6.30 7.38
CA ASP A 433 -2.62 -5.42 6.84
C ASP A 433 -2.76 -4.00 7.40
N THR A 434 -3.99 -3.50 7.54
CA THR A 434 -4.26 -2.21 8.20
C THR A 434 -3.75 -2.21 9.64
N LEU A 435 -4.06 -3.25 10.41
CA LEU A 435 -3.59 -3.40 11.79
C LEU A 435 -2.05 -3.58 11.86
N GLY A 436 -1.46 -4.31 10.91
CA GLY A 436 -0.02 -4.51 10.82
C GLY A 436 0.77 -3.23 10.55
N HIS A 437 0.19 -2.32 9.76
CA HIS A 437 0.77 -1.02 9.41
C HIS A 437 0.30 0.13 10.33
N ALA A 438 -0.47 -0.14 11.37
CA ALA A 438 -1.02 0.89 12.25
C ALA A 438 0.06 1.81 12.86
N MET A 439 1.26 1.28 13.13
CA MET A 439 2.39 2.06 13.64
C MET A 439 2.89 3.12 12.64
N TRP A 440 2.65 2.93 11.34
CA TRP A 440 3.15 3.80 10.28
C TRP A 440 2.24 4.97 9.96
N ASP A 441 0.95 4.85 10.33
CA ASP A 441 -0.07 5.85 9.99
C ASP A 441 0.28 7.25 10.51
N GLY A 442 0.25 8.24 9.60
CA GLY A 442 0.63 9.62 9.92
C GLY A 442 2.13 9.84 10.22
N ILE A 443 2.99 8.82 10.02
CA ILE A 443 4.46 8.92 10.15
C ILE A 443 5.15 8.61 8.82
N ILE A 444 4.84 7.47 8.22
CA ILE A 444 5.43 7.02 6.95
C ILE A 444 4.49 7.36 5.82
N PHE A 445 3.22 7.00 5.97
CA PHE A 445 2.14 7.31 5.06
C PHE A 445 0.94 7.85 5.84
N LYS A 446 0.08 8.58 5.14
CA LYS A 446 -1.34 8.61 5.44
C LYS A 446 -1.87 7.29 4.86
N ASN A 447 -2.20 6.36 5.76
CA ASN A 447 -2.60 5.01 5.39
C ASN A 447 -3.96 5.02 4.69
N ASP A 448 -4.03 4.39 3.52
CA ASP A 448 -5.28 4.08 2.83
C ASP A 448 -5.62 2.60 3.05
N PRO A 449 -6.62 2.28 3.90
CA PRO A 449 -7.06 0.92 4.16
C PRO A 449 -7.98 0.35 3.06
N ASP A 450 -8.17 1.07 1.95
CA ASP A 450 -9.15 0.79 0.91
C ASP A 450 -10.60 1.21 1.31
N VAL A 451 -11.60 0.56 0.75
CA VAL A 451 -12.98 0.97 0.88
C VAL A 451 -13.73 0.26 2.01
N VAL A 452 -14.79 0.91 2.45
CA VAL A 452 -15.81 0.34 3.32
C VAL A 452 -17.06 0.00 2.49
N PHE A 453 -17.69 -1.13 2.78
CA PHE A 453 -18.99 -1.51 2.25
C PHE A 453 -20.07 -1.35 3.31
N ILE A 454 -21.16 -0.70 2.92
CA ILE A 454 -22.35 -0.55 3.75
C ILE A 454 -23.52 -1.32 3.12
N ARG A 455 -23.50 -1.47 1.79
CA ARG A 455 -24.54 -2.14 1.00
C ARG A 455 -24.79 -3.58 1.43
N GLU A 456 -26.04 -4.05 1.20
CA GLU A 456 -26.42 -5.46 1.33
C GLU A 456 -26.31 -6.18 -0.03
N GLU A 457 -26.61 -5.48 -1.13
CA GLU A 457 -26.58 -6.04 -2.47
C GLU A 457 -25.15 -6.44 -2.88
N ASN A 458 -25.00 -7.65 -3.41
CA ASN A 458 -23.70 -8.19 -3.88
C ASN A 458 -22.57 -8.16 -2.82
N CYS A 459 -22.92 -8.13 -1.54
CA CYS A 459 -21.99 -8.13 -0.43
C CYS A 459 -22.34 -9.28 0.54
N THR A 460 -21.35 -10.09 0.92
CA THR A 460 -21.56 -11.21 1.86
C THR A 460 -20.98 -10.93 3.25
N LEU A 461 -20.54 -9.71 3.49
CA LEU A 461 -20.08 -9.26 4.80
C LEU A 461 -21.31 -9.09 5.73
N THR A 462 -21.17 -9.56 6.97
CA THR A 462 -22.17 -9.28 8.01
C THR A 462 -22.06 -7.83 8.50
N ASP A 463 -23.07 -7.33 9.19
CA ASP A 463 -23.06 -5.98 9.76
C ASP A 463 -21.89 -5.77 10.75
N GLU A 464 -21.55 -6.81 11.54
CA GLU A 464 -20.41 -6.77 12.43
C GLU A 464 -19.09 -6.66 11.67
N GLN A 465 -18.96 -7.35 10.53
CA GLN A 465 -17.78 -7.29 9.67
C GLN A 465 -17.66 -5.92 8.99
N LYS A 466 -18.76 -5.37 8.46
CA LYS A 466 -18.81 -4.02 7.89
C LYS A 466 -18.40 -2.96 8.93
N TYR A 467 -18.98 -3.05 10.12
CA TYR A 467 -18.66 -2.16 11.24
C TYR A 467 -17.20 -2.29 11.70
N LEU A 468 -16.67 -3.51 11.75
CA LEU A 468 -15.28 -3.77 12.11
C LEU A 468 -14.32 -3.17 11.07
N ILE A 469 -14.57 -3.37 9.77
CA ILE A 469 -13.75 -2.81 8.68
C ILE A 469 -13.73 -1.28 8.80
N ALA A 470 -14.91 -0.65 8.93
CA ALA A 470 -15.03 0.80 9.08
C ALA A 470 -14.31 1.31 10.34
N GLY A 471 -14.53 0.66 11.48
CA GLY A 471 -13.93 1.04 12.75
C GLY A 471 -12.40 0.90 12.74
N VAL A 472 -11.86 -0.14 12.11
CA VAL A 472 -10.40 -0.30 11.94
C VAL A 472 -9.85 0.78 11.01
N GLY A 473 -10.55 1.09 9.91
CA GLY A 473 -10.19 2.19 9.01
C GLY A 473 -10.15 3.54 9.73
N GLU A 474 -11.15 3.85 10.55
CA GLU A 474 -11.20 5.10 11.34
C GLU A 474 -10.13 5.21 12.43
N LEU A 475 -9.70 4.08 13.02
CA LEU A 475 -8.70 4.10 14.11
C LEU A 475 -7.26 4.06 13.61
N PHE A 476 -6.97 3.43 12.47
CA PHE A 476 -5.62 3.09 12.01
C PHE A 476 -5.36 3.48 10.55
N GLY A 477 -6.30 4.15 9.90
CA GLY A 477 -6.16 4.76 8.59
C GLY A 477 -6.25 6.28 8.65
N SER A 478 -5.78 6.93 7.61
CA SER A 478 -5.84 8.39 7.44
C SER A 478 -6.74 8.84 6.30
N GLN A 479 -7.44 7.90 5.66
CA GLN A 479 -8.37 8.13 4.57
C GLN A 479 -9.55 7.18 4.69
N PHE A 480 -10.76 7.68 4.40
CA PHE A 480 -11.98 6.87 4.42
C PHE A 480 -12.62 6.86 3.03
N MET A 481 -12.60 5.72 2.37
CA MET A 481 -13.20 5.55 1.04
C MET A 481 -14.43 4.63 1.11
N TYR A 482 -15.37 4.86 0.21
CA TYR A 482 -16.66 4.20 0.12
C TYR A 482 -16.95 3.86 -1.34
N SER A 483 -17.49 2.69 -1.64
CA SER A 483 -17.68 2.24 -3.02
C SER A 483 -19.02 1.50 -3.24
N ASP A 484 -20.09 1.94 -2.60
CA ASP A 484 -21.42 1.42 -2.86
C ASP A 484 -22.21 2.33 -3.84
N ASP A 485 -23.31 1.84 -4.39
CA ASP A 485 -24.21 2.63 -5.24
C ASP A 485 -24.90 3.71 -4.41
N PRO A 486 -24.60 5.00 -4.62
CA PRO A 486 -25.18 6.06 -3.79
C PRO A 486 -26.69 6.23 -3.98
N GLY A 487 -27.22 5.72 -5.11
CA GLY A 487 -28.66 5.78 -5.42
C GLY A 487 -29.52 4.72 -4.74
N LYS A 488 -28.89 3.73 -4.08
CA LYS A 488 -29.59 2.56 -3.51
C LYS A 488 -29.57 2.49 -1.99
N ALA A 489 -29.23 3.56 -1.28
CA ALA A 489 -29.19 3.54 0.18
C ALA A 489 -30.57 3.28 0.80
N GLY A 490 -30.74 2.09 1.37
CA GLY A 490 -31.93 1.67 2.13
C GLY A 490 -31.85 2.04 3.61
N GLU A 491 -32.81 1.58 4.40
CA GLU A 491 -32.87 1.88 5.83
C GLU A 491 -31.71 1.22 6.62
N SER A 492 -31.32 0.01 6.22
CA SER A 492 -30.20 -0.73 6.84
C SER A 492 -28.88 0.01 6.63
N GLU A 493 -28.62 0.51 5.42
CA GLU A 493 -27.44 1.29 5.08
C GLU A 493 -27.39 2.63 5.83
N LYS A 494 -28.53 3.28 6.04
CA LYS A 494 -28.61 4.51 6.85
C LYS A 494 -28.27 4.24 8.31
N MET A 495 -28.84 3.18 8.90
CA MET A 495 -28.52 2.78 10.28
C MET A 495 -27.03 2.45 10.44
N MET A 496 -26.43 1.74 9.49
CA MET A 496 -24.99 1.43 9.50
C MET A 496 -24.14 2.71 9.36
N THR A 497 -24.54 3.62 8.46
CA THR A 497 -23.90 4.94 8.31
C THR A 497 -23.90 5.72 9.63
N GLU A 498 -25.05 5.85 10.29
CA GLU A 498 -25.16 6.53 11.59
C GLU A 498 -24.27 5.88 12.66
N LYS A 499 -24.23 4.55 12.70
CA LYS A 499 -23.40 3.79 13.63
C LYS A 499 -21.91 4.06 13.41
N ILE A 500 -21.43 4.06 12.15
CA ILE A 500 -20.04 4.34 11.79
C ILE A 500 -19.68 5.79 12.10
N LEU A 501 -20.52 6.76 11.72
CA LEU A 501 -20.27 8.17 11.99
C LEU A 501 -20.26 8.50 13.49
N SER A 502 -21.14 7.85 14.26
CA SER A 502 -21.14 7.96 15.73
C SER A 502 -19.86 7.41 16.34
N PHE A 503 -19.32 6.33 15.78
CA PHE A 503 -18.03 5.75 16.17
C PHE A 503 -16.90 6.73 15.85
N ALA A 504 -16.80 7.23 14.64
CA ALA A 504 -15.78 8.18 14.20
C ALA A 504 -15.79 9.44 15.08
N GLU A 505 -16.98 10.03 15.35
CA GLU A 505 -17.10 11.21 16.21
C GLU A 505 -16.67 10.94 17.66
N LYS A 506 -17.00 9.76 18.19
CA LYS A 506 -16.64 9.37 19.57
C LYS A 506 -15.13 9.27 19.77
N TYR A 507 -14.39 8.78 18.79
CA TYR A 507 -12.96 8.47 18.92
C TYR A 507 -12.03 9.42 18.16
N LYS A 508 -12.55 10.44 17.47
CA LYS A 508 -11.79 11.36 16.60
C LYS A 508 -10.59 12.06 17.24
N ASN A 509 -10.56 12.18 18.57
CA ASN A 509 -9.49 12.85 19.32
C ASN A 509 -8.61 11.85 20.09
N GLU A 510 -8.77 10.56 19.87
CA GLU A 510 -8.02 9.52 20.56
C GLU A 510 -6.99 8.87 19.62
N GLU A 511 -5.77 8.73 20.10
CA GLU A 511 -4.74 7.92 19.43
C GLU A 511 -4.75 6.53 20.04
N PHE A 512 -4.91 5.50 19.20
CA PHE A 512 -4.95 4.12 19.65
C PHE A 512 -3.63 3.38 19.36
N GLY A 513 -3.17 2.64 20.38
CA GLY A 513 -2.12 1.64 20.24
C GLY A 513 -2.71 0.26 20.06
N ILE A 514 -1.90 -0.64 19.51
CA ILE A 514 -2.31 -2.01 19.21
C ILE A 514 -1.23 -3.01 19.63
N THR A 515 -1.65 -4.16 20.14
CA THR A 515 -0.80 -5.31 20.42
C THR A 515 -1.43 -6.56 19.84
N GLN A 516 -0.78 -7.20 18.89
CA GLN A 516 -1.23 -8.50 18.37
C GLN A 516 -0.93 -9.59 19.41
N VAL A 517 -1.96 -10.28 19.90
CA VAL A 517 -1.88 -11.30 20.95
C VAL A 517 -1.83 -12.71 20.36
N SER A 518 -2.55 -12.91 19.26
CA SER A 518 -2.54 -14.16 18.50
C SER A 518 -2.73 -13.86 17.01
N GLU A 519 -2.79 -14.89 16.17
CA GLU A 519 -2.97 -14.74 14.73
C GLU A 519 -4.17 -13.85 14.36
N ASP A 520 -5.28 -13.97 15.12
CA ASP A 520 -6.54 -13.31 14.82
C ASP A 520 -7.04 -12.38 15.95
N PHE A 521 -6.28 -12.22 17.03
CA PHE A 521 -6.72 -11.44 18.18
C PHE A 521 -5.75 -10.32 18.53
N TYR A 522 -6.30 -9.11 18.68
CA TYR A 522 -5.55 -7.89 19.00
C TYR A 522 -6.17 -7.21 20.21
N LYS A 523 -5.31 -6.65 21.07
CA LYS A 523 -5.70 -5.67 22.09
C LYS A 523 -5.46 -4.29 21.54
N ILE A 524 -6.38 -3.37 21.82
CA ILE A 524 -6.25 -1.96 21.50
C ILE A 524 -6.44 -1.12 22.77
N TYR A 525 -5.78 0.02 22.83
CA TYR A 525 -5.82 0.91 23.98
C TYR A 525 -5.51 2.35 23.56
N SER A 526 -6.23 3.32 24.14
CA SER A 526 -5.96 4.72 23.84
C SER A 526 -4.72 5.24 24.55
N LYS A 527 -4.00 6.17 23.93
CA LYS A 527 -2.83 6.85 24.51
C LYS A 527 -3.22 7.64 25.76
N SER A 528 -4.43 8.16 25.82
CA SER A 528 -5.00 8.82 27.00
C SER A 528 -5.25 7.88 28.19
N GLY A 529 -5.28 6.57 27.96
CA GLY A 529 -5.68 5.56 28.95
C GLY A 529 -7.19 5.50 29.20
N LYS A 530 -7.98 6.29 28.48
CA LYS A 530 -9.45 6.36 28.66
C LYS A 530 -10.20 5.16 28.11
N TYR A 531 -9.65 4.52 27.07
CA TYR A 531 -10.31 3.41 26.38
C TYR A 531 -9.40 2.20 26.28
N ASN A 532 -9.98 1.02 26.46
CA ASN A 532 -9.37 -0.28 26.14
C ASN A 532 -10.33 -1.08 25.27
N GLY A 533 -9.80 -1.99 24.47
CA GLY A 533 -10.65 -2.80 23.61
C GLY A 533 -9.94 -3.99 23.01
N SER A 534 -10.65 -4.65 22.11
CA SER A 534 -10.11 -5.79 21.37
C SER A 534 -10.69 -5.86 19.96
N ILE A 535 -9.91 -6.44 19.06
CA ILE A 535 -10.31 -6.80 17.71
C ILE A 535 -10.11 -8.31 17.58
N ASP A 536 -11.18 -9.02 17.27
CA ASP A 536 -11.16 -10.46 16.96
C ASP A 536 -11.49 -10.62 15.47
N LEU A 537 -10.59 -11.24 14.70
CA LEU A 537 -10.77 -11.53 13.28
C LEU A 537 -11.13 -13.00 13.01
N GLY A 538 -11.35 -13.78 14.07
CA GLY A 538 -11.63 -15.21 14.02
C GLY A 538 -13.00 -15.55 13.44
N LYS A 539 -13.65 -16.56 14.01
CA LYS A 539 -14.93 -17.09 13.50
C LYS A 539 -16.08 -16.07 13.56
N ASN A 540 -16.09 -15.23 14.60
CA ASN A 540 -17.07 -14.18 14.80
C ASN A 540 -16.33 -12.84 14.89
N PRO A 541 -16.01 -12.21 13.76
CA PRO A 541 -15.23 -10.98 13.76
C PRO A 541 -15.95 -9.85 14.47
N MET A 542 -15.24 -9.16 15.37
CA MET A 542 -15.83 -8.05 16.13
C MET A 542 -14.78 -7.04 16.61
N LEU A 543 -15.21 -5.80 16.75
CA LEU A 543 -14.48 -4.70 17.38
C LEU A 543 -15.24 -4.27 18.64
N ILE A 544 -14.56 -4.27 19.78
CA ILE A 544 -15.10 -3.83 21.06
C ILE A 544 -14.17 -2.76 21.64
N ILE A 545 -14.73 -1.65 22.10
CA ILE A 545 -14.01 -0.59 22.83
C ILE A 545 -14.84 -0.16 24.03
N ASP A 546 -14.26 -0.28 25.20
CA ASP A 546 -14.85 0.08 26.49
C ASP A 546 -14.12 1.26 27.12
N GLU A 547 -14.86 2.09 27.84
CA GLU A 547 -14.30 3.16 28.64
C GLU A 547 -13.72 2.55 29.94
N VAL A 548 -12.49 2.91 30.24
CA VAL A 548 -11.81 2.47 31.47
C VAL A 548 -12.45 3.20 32.67
N LYS A 549 -13.01 2.44 33.60
CA LYS A 549 -13.67 2.97 34.80
C LYS A 549 -12.68 3.41 35.86
#